data_11766cef7d7bda201e83cc4fa24db5a1
#
_entry.id   11766cef7d7bda201e83cc4fa24db5a1
#
_cell.length_a   1.000
_cell.length_b   1.000
_cell.length_c   1.000
_cell.angle_alpha   90.00
_cell.angle_beta   90.00
_cell.angle_gamma   90.00
#
_symmetry.space_group_name_H-M   'P 1'
#
loop_
_entity.id
_entity.type
_entity.pdbx_description
1 polymer ?
#
loop_
_entity_poly.entity_id
_entity_poly.type
_entity_poly.pdbx_seq_one_letter_code
_entity_poly.pdbx_strand_id
1 'polypeptide(L)'
;MGYEYEDLLKRARSQCSEVGSKRERLELPRLQYARIGMRTVIYNFKEVAGALNRDAQHIMKFLTGEMATAATAQGSRVIFQGKFSEDTFSRLIQRYIEGFVNCPVCHRPDTKIVKEKRLSFLVCDACGAKSSIKQL
;
A
#
# COMPACT_ATOMS: atom_id res chain seq x y z
N MET A 1 -46.91 -18.71 10.69
CA MET A 1 -46.29 -17.37 10.76
C MET A 1 -45.07 -17.41 9.85
N GLY A 2 -45.18 -16.83 8.71
CA GLY A 2 -44.04 -16.68 7.81
C GLY A 2 -43.34 -15.36 8.11
N TYR A 3 -42.05 -15.39 8.31
CA TYR A 3 -41.22 -14.18 8.32
C TYR A 3 -40.89 -13.86 6.88
N GLU A 4 -41.27 -12.67 6.43
CA GLU A 4 -40.85 -12.20 5.11
C GLU A 4 -39.32 -11.92 5.13
N TYR A 5 -38.64 -12.35 4.09
CA TYR A 5 -37.19 -12.17 3.97
C TYR A 5 -36.74 -10.72 4.13
N GLU A 6 -37.51 -9.79 3.56
CA GLU A 6 -37.21 -8.35 3.64
C GLU A 6 -37.29 -7.80 5.07
N ASP A 7 -38.24 -8.27 5.88
CA ASP A 7 -38.36 -7.86 7.27
C ASP A 7 -37.22 -8.38 8.14
N LEU A 8 -36.81 -9.63 7.88
CA LEU A 8 -35.64 -10.23 8.53
C LEU A 8 -34.35 -9.50 8.15
N LEU A 9 -34.21 -9.11 6.90
CA LEU A 9 -33.05 -8.37 6.40
C LEU A 9 -32.99 -6.97 6.99
N LYS A 10 -34.11 -6.25 7.06
CA LYS A 10 -34.21 -4.93 7.72
C LYS A 10 -33.82 -5.03 9.18
N ARG A 11 -34.36 -6.03 9.89
CA ARG A 11 -34.05 -6.27 11.29
C ARG A 11 -32.57 -6.60 11.51
N ALA A 12 -32.00 -7.44 10.68
CA ALA A 12 -30.57 -7.75 10.73
C ALA A 12 -29.71 -6.50 10.51
N ARG A 13 -30.03 -5.68 9.52
CA ARG A 13 -29.30 -4.42 9.23
C ARG A 13 -29.44 -3.40 10.37
N SER A 14 -30.58 -3.32 11.05
CA SER A 14 -30.76 -2.41 12.18
C SER A 14 -30.01 -2.84 13.43
N GLN A 15 -29.76 -4.15 13.58
CA GLN A 15 -29.00 -4.72 14.69
C GLN A 15 -27.50 -4.84 14.41
N CYS A 16 -27.11 -4.88 13.16
CA CYS A 16 -25.70 -4.74 12.80
C CYS A 16 -25.33 -3.27 12.98
N SER A 17 -24.52 -2.96 13.99
CA SER A 17 -23.73 -1.74 13.95
C SER A 17 -23.07 -1.69 12.59
N GLU A 18 -23.02 -0.52 11.94
CA GLU A 18 -22.27 -0.34 10.71
C GLU A 18 -20.81 -0.71 10.99
N VAL A 19 -20.52 -2.00 10.92
CA VAL A 19 -19.17 -2.52 11.05
C VAL A 19 -18.42 -2.11 9.82
N GLY A 20 -17.96 -0.85 9.90
CA GLY A 20 -16.75 -0.44 9.28
C GLY A 20 -16.56 -0.70 7.81
N SER A 21 -17.35 -0.07 6.96
CA SER A 21 -16.91 0.24 5.61
C SER A 21 -15.79 1.31 5.58
N LYS A 22 -15.45 1.89 6.74
CA LYS A 22 -14.49 3.00 6.90
C LYS A 22 -13.28 2.70 7.78
N ARG A 23 -13.08 1.50 8.27
CA ARG A 23 -11.78 1.16 8.86
C ARG A 23 -10.80 0.99 7.73
N GLU A 24 -9.97 1.99 7.54
CA GLU A 24 -8.74 1.85 6.77
C GLU A 24 -7.96 0.69 7.38
N ARG A 25 -7.99 -0.46 6.72
CA ARG A 25 -7.26 -1.66 7.17
C ARG A 25 -5.77 -1.49 7.06
N LEU A 26 -5.34 -0.44 6.39
CA LEU A 26 -3.95 -0.12 6.16
C LEU A 26 -3.54 1.03 7.08
N GLU A 27 -2.91 0.70 8.18
CA GLU A 27 -2.26 1.66 9.06
C GLU A 27 -0.78 1.77 8.67
N LEU A 28 -0.41 2.91 8.11
CA LEU A 28 0.97 3.20 7.79
C LEU A 28 1.68 3.80 9.01
N PRO A 29 2.84 3.28 9.40
CA PRO A 29 3.67 3.92 10.41
C PRO A 29 4.17 5.26 9.89
N ARG A 30 4.35 6.24 10.78
CA ARG A 30 4.97 7.52 10.42
C ARG A 30 6.38 7.30 9.92
N LEU A 31 6.72 7.99 8.84
CA LEU A 31 8.07 7.95 8.30
C LEU A 31 9.05 8.63 9.28
N GLN A 32 10.05 7.89 9.70
CA GLN A 32 11.18 8.41 10.44
C GLN A 32 12.28 8.76 9.45
N TYR A 33 12.42 10.03 9.14
CA TYR A 33 13.41 10.49 8.18
C TYR A 33 14.32 11.56 8.79
N ALA A 34 15.53 11.66 8.27
CA ALA A 34 16.47 12.73 8.58
C ALA A 34 17.15 13.20 7.31
N ARG A 35 17.45 14.50 7.26
CA ARG A 35 18.26 15.09 6.19
C ARG A 35 19.68 15.23 6.69
N ILE A 36 20.61 14.62 6.00
CA ILE A 36 22.03 14.67 6.31
C ILE A 36 22.76 15.24 5.10
N GLY A 37 23.05 16.53 5.14
CA GLY A 37 23.67 17.24 4.00
C GLY A 37 22.80 17.20 2.75
N MET A 38 23.29 16.55 1.68
CA MET A 38 22.60 16.37 0.40
C MET A 38 21.90 15.02 0.30
N ARG A 39 21.67 14.34 1.40
CA ARG A 39 21.04 13.02 1.45
C ARG A 39 19.84 13.01 2.36
N THR A 40 18.87 12.19 2.05
CA THR A 40 17.70 11.91 2.90
C THR A 40 17.72 10.45 3.32
N VAL A 41 17.64 10.19 4.61
CA VAL A 41 17.64 8.83 5.18
C VAL A 41 16.29 8.53 5.79
N ILE A 42 15.69 7.41 5.41
CA ILE A 42 14.50 6.86 6.05
C ILE A 42 14.92 5.70 6.94
N TYR A 43 14.62 5.76 8.23
CA TYR A 43 15.07 4.76 9.20
C TYR A 43 14.15 3.55 9.31
N ASN A 44 12.85 3.75 9.16
CA ASN A 44 11.83 2.71 9.34
C ASN A 44 11.24 2.20 8.02
N PHE A 45 12.03 2.17 6.96
CA PHE A 45 11.58 1.79 5.62
C PHE A 45 11.04 0.34 5.57
N LYS A 46 11.70 -0.58 6.30
CA LYS A 46 11.22 -1.97 6.40
C LYS A 46 9.87 -2.10 7.09
N GLU A 47 9.62 -1.28 8.11
CA GLU A 47 8.32 -1.26 8.81
C GLU A 47 7.20 -0.82 7.86
N VAL A 48 7.46 0.21 7.07
CA VAL A 48 6.52 0.68 6.04
C VAL A 48 6.27 -0.40 4.99
N ALA A 49 7.32 -1.04 4.51
CA ALA A 49 7.20 -2.15 3.56
C ALA A 49 6.41 -3.34 4.14
N GLY A 50 6.64 -3.66 5.40
CA GLY A 50 5.90 -4.68 6.14
C GLY A 50 4.42 -4.33 6.31
N ALA A 51 4.11 -3.09 6.63
CA ALA A 51 2.72 -2.61 6.73
C ALA A 51 1.98 -2.67 5.39
N LEU A 52 2.68 -2.42 4.29
CA LEU A 52 2.15 -2.55 2.93
C LEU A 52 2.11 -4.00 2.43
N ASN A 53 2.72 -4.92 3.18
CA ASN A 53 2.91 -6.32 2.77
C ASN A 53 3.56 -6.45 1.38
N ARG A 54 4.62 -5.67 1.17
CA ARG A 54 5.37 -5.59 -0.08
C ARG A 54 6.86 -5.71 0.17
N ASP A 55 7.59 -6.11 -0.87
CA ASP A 55 9.04 -6.12 -0.83
C ASP A 55 9.59 -4.69 -0.77
N ALA A 56 10.48 -4.44 0.17
CA ALA A 56 11.14 -3.14 0.33
C ALA A 56 11.91 -2.73 -0.94
N GLN A 57 12.48 -3.67 -1.66
CA GLN A 57 13.16 -3.38 -2.93
C GLN A 57 12.21 -2.90 -4.02
N HIS A 58 11.00 -3.43 -4.07
CA HIS A 58 9.99 -3.01 -5.04
C HIS A 58 9.55 -1.57 -4.77
N ILE A 59 9.30 -1.22 -3.51
CA ILE A 59 8.96 0.15 -3.11
C ILE A 59 10.12 1.10 -3.40
N MET A 60 11.35 0.69 -3.08
CA MET A 60 12.55 1.48 -3.34
C MET A 60 12.73 1.77 -4.84
N LYS A 61 12.54 0.78 -5.70
CA LYS A 61 12.60 0.97 -7.16
C LYS A 61 11.54 1.95 -7.66
N PHE A 62 10.32 1.86 -7.14
CA PHE A 62 9.27 2.81 -7.48
C PHE A 62 9.66 4.23 -7.07
N LEU A 63 10.10 4.43 -5.84
CA LEU A 63 10.50 5.74 -5.33
C LEU A 63 11.67 6.32 -6.10
N THR A 64 12.70 5.52 -6.40
CA THR A 64 13.86 5.98 -7.19
C THR A 64 13.47 6.35 -8.62
N GLY A 65 12.54 5.63 -9.22
CA GLY A 65 12.01 5.94 -10.54
C GLY A 65 11.21 7.24 -10.58
N GLU A 66 10.33 7.46 -9.60
CA GLU A 66 9.50 8.67 -9.52
C GLU A 66 10.31 9.92 -9.14
N MET A 67 11.30 9.78 -8.27
CA MET A 67 12.16 10.89 -7.86
C MET A 67 13.38 11.12 -8.76
N ALA A 68 13.59 10.23 -9.75
CA ALA A 68 14.77 10.24 -10.62
C ALA A 68 16.09 10.34 -9.84
N THR A 69 16.23 9.59 -8.77
CA THR A 69 17.37 9.63 -7.85
C THR A 69 17.86 8.22 -7.53
N ALA A 70 19.10 8.11 -7.09
CA ALA A 70 19.65 6.86 -6.59
C ALA A 70 19.32 6.65 -5.11
N ALA A 71 19.05 5.42 -4.73
CA ALA A 71 18.88 5.03 -3.34
C ALA A 71 19.74 3.81 -3.01
N THR A 72 20.20 3.74 -1.77
CA THR A 72 20.96 2.62 -1.24
C THR A 72 20.28 2.10 0.02
N ALA A 73 19.98 0.81 0.04
CA ALA A 73 19.45 0.15 1.21
C ALA A 73 20.57 -0.30 2.14
N GLN A 74 20.46 0.02 3.42
CA GLN A 74 21.37 -0.43 4.48
C GLN A 74 20.54 -1.00 5.64
N GLY A 75 20.32 -2.31 5.64
CA GLY A 75 19.50 -2.96 6.66
C GLY A 75 18.04 -2.51 6.60
N SER A 76 17.55 -1.84 7.67
CA SER A 76 16.20 -1.27 7.72
C SER A 76 16.10 0.16 7.18
N ARG A 77 17.24 0.78 6.88
CA ARG A 77 17.33 2.17 6.41
C ARG A 77 17.49 2.22 4.90
N VAL A 78 16.97 3.28 4.31
CA VAL A 78 17.21 3.60 2.90
C VAL A 78 17.71 5.03 2.80
N ILE A 79 18.79 5.22 2.06
CA ILE A 79 19.43 6.51 1.84
C ILE A 79 19.15 6.94 0.41
N PHE A 80 18.46 8.05 0.25
CA PHE A 80 18.20 8.69 -1.04
C PHE A 80 19.18 9.83 -1.29
N GLN A 81 19.67 9.94 -2.51
CA GLN A 81 20.51 11.06 -2.93
C GLN A 81 19.61 12.25 -3.24
N GLY A 82 19.76 13.33 -2.49
CA GLY A 82 18.99 14.57 -2.66
C GLY A 82 18.24 14.98 -1.40
N LYS A 83 17.71 16.18 -1.43
CA LYS A 83 16.91 16.77 -0.36
C LYS A 83 15.43 16.61 -0.68
N PHE A 84 14.76 15.73 0.01
CA PHE A 84 13.33 15.50 -0.14
C PHE A 84 12.59 15.83 1.16
N SER A 85 11.37 16.33 1.03
CA SER A 85 10.49 16.59 2.16
C SER A 85 9.67 15.35 2.52
N GLU A 86 9.16 15.32 3.74
CA GLU A 86 8.22 14.28 4.19
C GLU A 86 6.98 14.23 3.30
N ASP A 87 6.47 15.39 2.90
CA ASP A 87 5.30 15.49 2.01
C ASP A 87 5.54 14.81 0.67
N THR A 88 6.75 14.92 0.13
CA THR A 88 7.12 14.24 -1.13
C THR A 88 7.04 12.73 -0.98
N PHE A 89 7.62 12.18 0.09
CA PHE A 89 7.53 10.75 0.37
C PHE A 89 6.11 10.30 0.63
N SER A 90 5.33 11.06 1.39
CA SER A 90 3.94 10.75 1.70
C SER A 90 3.08 10.67 0.43
N ARG A 91 3.23 11.62 -0.48
CA ARG A 91 2.54 11.63 -1.78
C ARG A 91 2.94 10.45 -2.66
N LEU A 92 4.22 10.12 -2.70
CA LEU A 92 4.73 9.01 -3.50
C LEU A 92 4.29 7.66 -2.94
N ILE A 93 4.29 7.50 -1.62
CA ILE A 93 3.78 6.29 -0.97
C ILE A 93 2.28 6.15 -1.21
N GLN A 94 1.52 7.24 -1.13
CA GLN A 94 0.09 7.23 -1.47
C GLN A 94 -0.14 6.79 -2.91
N ARG A 95 0.62 7.31 -3.85
CA ARG A 95 0.57 6.91 -5.26
C ARG A 95 0.95 5.44 -5.48
N TYR A 96 1.93 4.96 -4.74
CA TYR A 96 2.29 3.55 -4.73
C TYR A 96 1.15 2.67 -4.23
N ILE A 97 0.49 3.06 -3.15
CA ILE A 97 -0.66 2.35 -2.58
C ILE A 97 -1.79 2.27 -3.60
N GLU A 98 -2.12 3.36 -4.25
CA GLU A 98 -3.18 3.40 -5.28
C GLU A 98 -2.87 2.52 -6.48
N GLY A 99 -1.61 2.47 -6.92
CA GLY A 99 -1.20 1.72 -8.10
C GLY A 99 -0.85 0.25 -7.87
N PHE A 100 -0.30 -0.09 -6.71
CA PHE A 100 0.31 -1.40 -6.46
C PHE A 100 -0.23 -2.14 -5.21
N VAL A 101 -1.02 -1.50 -4.39
CA VAL A 101 -1.56 -2.10 -3.15
C VAL A 101 -3.07 -2.21 -3.21
N ASN A 102 -3.78 -1.14 -3.55
CA ASN A 102 -5.23 -1.17 -3.61
C ASN A 102 -5.73 -1.95 -4.84
N CYS A 103 -6.71 -2.82 -4.61
CA CYS A 103 -7.37 -3.52 -5.70
C CYS A 103 -8.18 -2.53 -6.54
N PRO A 104 -8.09 -2.57 -7.89
CA PRO A 104 -8.88 -1.69 -8.76
C PRO A 104 -10.38 -2.02 -8.77
N VAL A 105 -10.76 -3.19 -8.28
CA VAL A 105 -12.16 -3.65 -8.26
C VAL A 105 -12.83 -3.37 -6.92
N CYS A 106 -12.27 -3.85 -5.81
CA CYS A 106 -12.86 -3.71 -4.48
C CYS A 106 -12.22 -2.63 -3.61
N HIS A 107 -11.17 -1.98 -4.08
CA HIS A 107 -10.42 -0.91 -3.40
C HIS A 107 -9.85 -1.29 -2.02
N ARG A 108 -9.65 -2.58 -1.77
CA ARG A 108 -9.07 -3.09 -0.54
C ARG A 108 -7.56 -3.30 -0.68
N PRO A 109 -6.79 -3.12 0.42
CA PRO A 109 -5.33 -3.30 0.40
C PRO A 109 -4.88 -4.75 0.49
N ASP A 110 -5.81 -5.71 0.60
CA ASP A 110 -5.52 -7.14 0.75
C ASP A 110 -5.11 -7.77 -0.60
N THR A 111 -3.99 -7.34 -1.12
CA THR A 111 -3.48 -7.76 -2.43
C THR A 111 -2.06 -8.27 -2.36
N LYS A 112 -1.65 -9.04 -3.34
CA LYS A 112 -0.27 -9.51 -3.50
C LYS A 112 0.19 -9.35 -4.95
N ILE A 113 1.50 -9.19 -5.12
CA ILE A 113 2.11 -9.13 -6.45
C ILE A 113 2.62 -10.52 -6.82
N VAL A 114 2.16 -11.02 -7.95
CA VAL A 114 2.60 -12.30 -8.52
C VAL A 114 3.31 -12.03 -9.83
N LYS A 115 4.51 -12.56 -9.97
CA LYS A 115 5.27 -12.53 -11.21
C LYS A 115 5.01 -13.80 -12.02
N GLU A 116 4.56 -13.63 -13.24
CA GLU A 116 4.41 -14.72 -14.20
C GLU A 116 5.28 -14.40 -15.43
N LYS A 117 6.40 -15.10 -15.57
CA LYS A 117 7.38 -14.88 -16.64
C LYS A 117 7.89 -13.43 -16.66
N ARG A 118 7.48 -12.64 -17.66
CA ARG A 118 7.85 -11.22 -17.83
C ARG A 118 6.78 -10.24 -17.36
N LEU A 119 5.65 -10.73 -16.84
CA LEU A 119 4.52 -9.91 -16.43
C LEU A 119 4.37 -9.94 -14.92
N SER A 120 3.91 -8.85 -14.36
CA SER A 120 3.55 -8.75 -12.95
C SER A 120 2.05 -8.50 -12.83
N PHE A 121 1.41 -9.21 -11.91
CA PHE A 121 -0.02 -9.12 -11.67
C PHE A 121 -0.27 -8.79 -10.20
N LEU A 122 -1.28 -7.96 -9.99
CA LEU A 122 -1.85 -7.70 -8.68
C LEU A 122 -3.04 -8.64 -8.47
N VAL A 123 -2.94 -9.51 -7.49
CA VAL A 123 -3.99 -10.46 -7.14
C VAL A 123 -4.61 -10.05 -5.82
N CYS A 124 -5.91 -9.83 -5.81
CA CYS A 124 -6.65 -9.50 -4.60
C CYS A 124 -7.13 -10.76 -3.89
N ASP A 125 -6.79 -10.89 -2.61
CA ASP A 125 -7.26 -12.01 -1.78
C ASP A 125 -8.71 -11.79 -1.29
N ALA A 126 -9.22 -10.56 -1.35
CA ALA A 126 -10.58 -10.23 -0.92
C ALA A 126 -11.65 -10.50 -1.97
N CYS A 127 -11.40 -10.14 -3.24
CA CYS A 127 -12.36 -10.31 -4.34
C CYS A 127 -11.90 -11.27 -5.44
N GLY A 128 -10.65 -11.76 -5.39
CA GLY A 128 -10.06 -12.66 -6.37
C GLY A 128 -9.69 -11.99 -7.71
N ALA A 129 -9.78 -10.67 -7.83
CA ALA A 129 -9.44 -9.96 -9.06
C ALA A 129 -7.94 -10.04 -9.36
N LYS A 130 -7.60 -10.31 -10.60
CA LYS A 130 -6.23 -10.32 -11.12
C LYS A 130 -6.07 -9.19 -12.13
N SER A 131 -5.18 -8.25 -11.86
CA SER A 131 -4.93 -7.09 -12.70
C SER A 131 -3.46 -7.02 -13.08
N SER A 132 -3.16 -6.66 -14.31
CA SER A 132 -1.77 -6.43 -14.72
C SER A 132 -1.27 -5.10 -14.15
N ILE A 133 -0.02 -5.10 -13.68
CA ILE A 133 0.65 -3.91 -13.17
C ILE A 133 1.94 -3.65 -13.94
N LYS A 134 2.36 -2.38 -13.91
CA LYS A 134 3.63 -1.98 -14.52
C LYS A 134 4.79 -2.66 -13.81
N GLN A 135 5.72 -3.19 -14.56
CA GLN A 135 7.00 -3.65 -14.03
C GLN A 135 7.88 -2.47 -13.62
N LEU A 136 8.52 -2.58 -12.48
CA LEU A 136 9.50 -1.64 -11.94
C LEU A 136 10.92 -2.17 -12.06
#